data_93e445ffd830ba977a66756a73493942
#
_entry.id   93e445ffd830ba977a66756a73493942
#
_cell.length_a   1.000
_cell.length_b   1.000
_cell.length_c   1.000
_cell.angle_alpha   90.00
_cell.angle_beta   90.00
_cell.angle_gamma   90.00
#
_symmetry.space_group_name_H-M   'P 1'
#
loop_
_entity.id
_entity.type
_entity.pdbx_description
1 polymer ?
#
loop_
_entity_poly.entity_id
_entity_poly.type
_entity_poly.pdbx_seq_one_letter_code
_entity_poly.pdbx_strand_id
1 'polypeptide(L)'
;MQKHVILTLFLCVLYSFVTVSIAQNIEVAKTSTLDEADQPYLTTSMTLVSNETYHLDAIQQVTSIKISSTDTLSNHIYLSIGEETYTIRMNTLEDDIALPSSFIIPLQPFRYFKLAAKKLTTVKIEFFYAPSIGKPSSVSKTKKALCEKPSTISPEQWRRGLPDPKPGRNTSQINHCIIHHSAGNTQDTNYTNIIRNIYLLHTQSNGWDDIGYNYLIAKNGQIYGGRDPLDEGDEDNIQGAHFCGKNSGTMGICLLGNYEVDTPSRSLIQSLEQLLTWKLYKENLSALDSTIHPLNGSEYLATIGQHKDGCSTLCPGKNTSNAMKSIRSNVQDELDNCNNIVSVPERSHDHDPKIYPNPSDGYFFITSGPNTNLTHYEVINSAGMVIDKKPLTS
;
A
#
# COMPACT_ATOMS: atom_id res chain seq x y z
N MET A 1 -16.61 28.83 -28.62
CA MET A 1 -16.15 28.95 -30.01
C MET A 1 -14.73 28.42 -30.09
N GLN A 2 -14.64 27.22 -30.60
CA GLN A 2 -13.36 26.52 -30.82
C GLN A 2 -12.62 27.20 -31.97
N LYS A 3 -11.36 27.51 -31.75
CA LYS A 3 -10.45 27.84 -32.86
C LYS A 3 -9.53 26.68 -33.11
N HIS A 4 -9.78 26.00 -34.22
CA HIS A 4 -8.82 25.07 -34.81
C HIS A 4 -7.62 25.85 -35.31
N VAL A 5 -6.43 25.43 -34.90
CA VAL A 5 -5.19 25.96 -35.50
C VAL A 5 -4.65 24.86 -36.42
N ILE A 6 -4.79 25.12 -37.74
CA ILE A 6 -4.14 24.34 -38.79
C ILE A 6 -2.70 24.81 -38.86
N LEU A 7 -1.75 23.91 -38.68
CA LEU A 7 -0.32 24.20 -38.83
C LEU A 7 0.04 24.28 -40.31
N THR A 8 0.14 25.49 -40.85
CA THR A 8 0.76 25.70 -42.17
C THR A 8 2.18 26.23 -41.93
N LEU A 9 3.18 25.45 -42.32
CA LEU A 9 4.57 25.90 -42.35
C LEU A 9 4.73 26.98 -43.37
N PHE A 10 5.09 28.22 -42.93
CA PHE A 10 5.72 29.20 -43.78
C PHE A 10 7.09 29.59 -43.19
N LEU A 11 8.12 29.32 -43.94
CA LEU A 11 9.48 29.78 -43.71
C LEU A 11 9.52 31.31 -43.94
N CYS A 12 9.78 32.09 -42.89
CA CYS A 12 10.34 33.42 -43.07
C CYS A 12 11.28 33.73 -41.91
N VAL A 13 12.54 33.93 -42.27
CA VAL A 13 13.62 34.42 -41.43
C VAL A 13 13.38 35.91 -41.14
N LEU A 14 13.20 36.25 -39.84
CA LEU A 14 13.57 37.55 -39.29
C LEU A 14 13.52 37.53 -37.73
N TYR A 15 14.57 38.05 -37.13
CA TYR A 15 14.76 38.16 -35.69
C TYR A 15 13.63 38.94 -35.02
N SER A 16 12.86 38.29 -34.18
CA SER A 16 12.12 38.94 -33.08
C SER A 16 11.80 37.85 -32.03
N PHE A 17 12.12 38.13 -30.79
CA PHE A 17 11.69 37.29 -29.66
C PHE A 17 10.16 37.32 -29.59
N VAL A 18 9.50 36.33 -30.17
CA VAL A 18 8.07 36.04 -29.98
C VAL A 18 7.99 34.82 -29.11
N THR A 19 7.59 35.01 -27.86
CA THR A 19 7.09 33.92 -27.03
C THR A 19 5.78 33.45 -27.64
N VAL A 20 5.83 32.42 -28.48
CA VAL A 20 4.64 31.78 -29.02
C VAL A 20 4.08 30.88 -27.90
N SER A 21 3.04 31.39 -27.25
CA SER A 21 2.24 30.60 -26.35
C SER A 21 1.33 29.70 -27.20
N ILE A 22 1.78 28.50 -27.54
CA ILE A 22 0.94 27.54 -28.24
C ILE A 22 0.16 26.79 -27.18
N ALA A 23 -1.12 27.15 -26.95
CA ALA A 23 -2.06 26.29 -26.28
C ALA A 23 -2.38 25.14 -27.23
N GLN A 24 -1.63 24.04 -27.14
CA GLN A 24 -1.99 22.81 -27.84
C GLN A 24 -3.06 22.12 -27.01
N ASN A 25 -4.26 22.01 -27.56
CA ASN A 25 -5.23 21.03 -27.10
C ASN A 25 -4.68 19.65 -27.46
N ILE A 26 -4.37 18.85 -26.46
CA ILE A 26 -4.00 17.45 -26.66
C ILE A 26 -5.25 16.72 -27.13
N GLU A 27 -5.34 16.39 -28.41
CA GLU A 27 -6.30 15.38 -28.88
C GLU A 27 -5.83 14.02 -28.37
N VAL A 28 -6.48 13.54 -27.33
CA VAL A 28 -6.21 12.21 -26.76
C VAL A 28 -6.72 11.17 -27.72
N ALA A 29 -5.83 10.28 -28.18
CA ALA A 29 -6.19 9.17 -29.03
C ALA A 29 -7.22 8.28 -28.33
N LYS A 30 -8.43 8.20 -28.89
CA LYS A 30 -9.53 7.37 -28.37
C LYS A 30 -9.18 5.90 -28.48
N THR A 31 -9.14 5.20 -27.38
CA THR A 31 -9.32 3.75 -27.35
C THR A 31 -10.59 3.42 -26.58
N SER A 32 -11.59 2.97 -27.34
CA SER A 32 -12.88 2.37 -26.92
C SER A 32 -14.05 3.29 -26.54
N THR A 33 -15.19 2.86 -26.97
CA THR A 33 -16.56 3.35 -26.99
C THR A 33 -17.24 3.47 -25.63
N LEU A 34 -16.80 4.39 -24.75
CA LEU A 34 -17.54 4.83 -23.58
C LEU A 34 -17.50 6.36 -23.53
N ASP A 35 -18.51 7.00 -22.93
CA ASP A 35 -18.62 8.45 -22.85
C ASP A 35 -17.34 9.10 -22.33
N GLU A 36 -16.81 10.09 -23.07
CA GLU A 36 -15.50 10.70 -22.86
C GLU A 36 -15.28 11.33 -21.47
N ALA A 37 -16.34 11.59 -20.73
CA ALA A 37 -16.29 12.24 -19.42
C ALA A 37 -15.96 11.32 -18.24
N ASP A 38 -16.09 10.00 -18.40
CA ASP A 38 -16.00 9.04 -17.30
C ASP A 38 -14.82 8.04 -17.39
N GLN A 39 -13.88 8.27 -18.31
CA GLN A 39 -12.73 7.37 -18.45
C GLN A 39 -11.71 7.61 -17.33
N PRO A 40 -11.36 6.56 -16.54
CA PRO A 40 -10.39 6.70 -15.45
C PRO A 40 -8.94 6.85 -15.94
N TYR A 41 -8.71 6.66 -17.23
CA TYR A 41 -7.39 6.61 -17.84
C TYR A 41 -7.39 7.11 -19.29
N LEU A 42 -6.44 7.98 -19.61
CA LEU A 42 -6.20 8.49 -20.97
C LEU A 42 -4.71 8.51 -21.26
N THR A 43 -4.34 8.35 -22.52
CA THR A 43 -2.95 8.38 -22.96
C THR A 43 -2.75 9.22 -24.21
N THR A 44 -1.63 9.92 -24.29
CA THR A 44 -1.19 10.67 -25.47
C THR A 44 0.33 10.61 -25.62
N SER A 45 0.82 11.01 -26.77
CA SER A 45 2.27 11.15 -27.00
C SER A 45 2.56 12.49 -27.67
N MET A 46 3.66 13.11 -27.30
CA MET A 46 4.12 14.35 -27.90
C MET A 46 5.64 14.44 -27.94
N THR A 47 6.15 15.24 -28.87
CA THR A 47 7.58 15.55 -28.95
C THR A 47 7.84 16.91 -28.35
N LEU A 48 8.72 16.98 -27.36
CA LEU A 48 9.16 18.20 -26.71
C LEU A 48 10.42 18.70 -27.42
N VAL A 49 10.39 19.95 -27.89
CA VAL A 49 11.56 20.60 -28.50
C VAL A 49 12.44 21.19 -27.38
N SER A 50 13.74 21.17 -27.58
CA SER A 50 14.73 21.65 -26.61
C SER A 50 14.48 23.12 -26.23
N ASN A 51 14.42 23.37 -24.90
CA ASN A 51 14.23 24.70 -24.30
C ASN A 51 12.89 25.38 -24.60
N GLU A 52 11.91 24.64 -25.12
CA GLU A 52 10.53 25.13 -25.23
C GLU A 52 9.69 24.68 -24.04
N THR A 53 8.68 25.48 -23.68
CA THR A 53 7.70 25.17 -22.65
C THR A 53 6.33 25.03 -23.29
N TYR A 54 5.70 23.87 -23.06
CA TYR A 54 4.37 23.54 -23.55
C TYR A 54 3.35 23.76 -22.45
N HIS A 55 2.32 24.57 -22.74
CA HIS A 55 1.18 24.76 -21.87
C HIS A 55 0.07 23.81 -22.31
N LEU A 56 -0.34 22.94 -21.43
CA LEU A 56 -1.22 21.81 -21.74
C LEU A 56 -2.48 21.88 -20.87
N ASP A 57 -3.60 21.47 -21.49
CA ASP A 57 -4.92 21.40 -20.84
C ASP A 57 -5.44 19.97 -20.98
N ALA A 58 -5.66 19.30 -19.87
CA ALA A 58 -6.29 17.97 -19.85
C ALA A 58 -7.82 18.12 -20.01
N ILE A 59 -8.47 17.14 -20.63
CA ILE A 59 -9.91 17.17 -20.90
C ILE A 59 -10.72 17.31 -19.60
N GLN A 60 -10.24 16.71 -18.52
CA GLN A 60 -10.87 16.73 -17.20
C GLN A 60 -9.83 16.91 -16.10
N GLN A 61 -10.25 17.00 -14.85
CA GLN A 61 -9.34 17.06 -13.70
C GLN A 61 -8.56 15.77 -13.54
N VAL A 62 -7.24 15.85 -13.59
CA VAL A 62 -6.29 14.76 -13.47
C VAL A 62 -5.90 14.60 -12.01
N THR A 63 -5.88 13.36 -11.50
CA THR A 63 -5.45 13.06 -10.13
C THR A 63 -4.02 12.55 -10.06
N SER A 64 -3.52 11.97 -11.15
CA SER A 64 -2.09 11.64 -11.29
C SER A 64 -1.67 11.54 -12.76
N ILE A 65 -0.38 11.62 -13.00
CA ILE A 65 0.21 11.63 -14.34
C ILE A 65 1.44 10.71 -14.36
N LYS A 66 1.56 9.90 -15.41
CA LYS A 66 2.79 9.15 -15.70
C LYS A 66 3.39 9.68 -16.99
N ILE A 67 4.68 9.94 -16.95
CA ILE A 67 5.44 10.37 -18.11
C ILE A 67 6.52 9.33 -18.36
N SER A 68 6.56 8.78 -19.58
CA SER A 68 7.57 7.83 -20.04
C SER A 68 8.22 8.30 -21.32
N SER A 69 9.46 7.90 -21.55
CA SER A 69 10.21 8.21 -22.76
C SER A 69 11.09 7.03 -23.16
N THR A 70 11.28 6.87 -24.45
CA THR A 70 12.27 5.94 -25.03
C THR A 70 13.71 6.42 -24.84
N ASP A 71 13.90 7.71 -24.54
CA ASP A 71 15.21 8.30 -24.30
C ASP A 71 15.71 8.01 -22.88
N THR A 72 16.63 7.07 -22.75
CA THR A 72 17.25 6.65 -21.47
C THR A 72 18.09 7.74 -20.79
N LEU A 73 18.32 8.89 -21.43
CA LEU A 73 19.17 9.98 -20.93
C LEU A 73 18.37 11.22 -20.42
N SER A 74 17.07 11.10 -20.24
CA SER A 74 16.18 12.25 -20.07
C SER A 74 15.99 12.75 -18.62
N ASN A 75 17.05 12.94 -17.84
CA ASN A 75 16.98 13.73 -16.60
C ASN A 75 16.71 15.24 -16.85
N HIS A 76 16.02 15.59 -17.94
CA HIS A 76 15.89 16.95 -18.43
C HIS A 76 14.45 17.36 -18.77
N ILE A 77 13.46 16.58 -18.31
CA ILE A 77 12.04 16.93 -18.46
C ILE A 77 11.55 17.54 -17.14
N TYR A 78 10.80 18.61 -17.26
CA TYR A 78 10.21 19.33 -16.14
C TYR A 78 8.70 19.38 -16.33
N LEU A 79 7.96 18.97 -15.30
CA LEU A 79 6.52 19.10 -15.21
C LEU A 79 6.22 20.19 -14.17
N SER A 80 5.42 21.19 -14.53
CA SER A 80 4.92 22.19 -13.58
C SER A 80 3.41 22.14 -13.51
N ILE A 81 2.88 22.03 -12.29
CA ILE A 81 1.45 22.01 -11.98
C ILE A 81 1.22 23.11 -10.93
N GLY A 82 0.53 24.18 -11.32
CA GLY A 82 0.42 25.36 -10.47
C GLY A 82 1.79 25.94 -10.16
N GLU A 83 2.12 26.07 -8.88
CA GLU A 83 3.42 26.54 -8.39
C GLU A 83 4.45 25.41 -8.21
N GLU A 84 4.01 24.16 -8.24
CA GLU A 84 4.89 23.01 -8.06
C GLU A 84 5.63 22.65 -9.36
N THR A 85 6.92 22.36 -9.25
CA THR A 85 7.73 21.90 -10.38
C THR A 85 8.42 20.59 -10.03
N TYR A 86 8.17 19.58 -10.85
CA TYR A 86 8.74 18.25 -10.74
C TYR A 86 9.82 18.07 -11.80
N THR A 87 11.00 17.65 -11.36
CA THR A 87 12.00 17.13 -12.29
C THR A 87 11.68 15.67 -12.58
N ILE A 88 11.36 15.36 -13.82
CA ILE A 88 11.05 14.01 -14.26
C ILE A 88 12.34 13.22 -14.32
N ARG A 89 12.50 12.26 -13.41
CA ARG A 89 13.58 11.30 -13.42
C ARG A 89 13.08 10.00 -14.04
N MET A 90 13.60 9.64 -15.16
CA MET A 90 13.27 8.39 -15.81
C MET A 90 14.04 7.26 -15.12
N ASN A 91 13.38 6.54 -14.24
CA ASN A 91 13.94 5.37 -13.56
C ASN A 91 13.57 4.10 -14.33
N THR A 92 14.57 3.32 -14.66
CA THR A 92 14.40 1.97 -15.26
C THR A 92 14.20 0.88 -14.20
N LEU A 93 14.17 1.24 -12.92
CA LEU A 93 14.42 0.31 -11.81
C LEU A 93 13.19 0.06 -10.91
N GLU A 94 12.05 0.61 -11.23
CA GLU A 94 10.83 0.32 -10.49
C GLU A 94 9.88 -0.46 -11.39
N ASP A 95 9.59 -1.69 -10.99
CA ASP A 95 8.64 -2.61 -11.62
C ASP A 95 8.93 -2.95 -13.10
N ASP A 96 8.87 -4.17 -13.51
CA ASP A 96 8.98 -4.79 -14.84
C ASP A 96 8.45 -3.98 -16.07
N ILE A 97 8.53 -2.66 -16.02
CA ILE A 97 8.01 -1.74 -17.02
C ILE A 97 9.06 -1.50 -18.08
N ALA A 98 8.72 -1.83 -19.30
CA ALA A 98 9.58 -1.82 -20.48
C ALA A 98 10.15 -0.44 -20.86
N LEU A 99 9.69 0.67 -20.26
CA LEU A 99 10.15 2.02 -20.56
C LEU A 99 10.46 2.82 -19.29
N PRO A 100 11.56 3.60 -19.27
CA PRO A 100 11.82 4.55 -18.20
C PRO A 100 10.65 5.50 -18.02
N SER A 101 10.14 5.60 -16.79
CA SER A 101 8.96 6.41 -16.50
C SER A 101 9.04 7.10 -15.13
N SER A 102 8.21 8.12 -14.93
CA SER A 102 8.00 8.77 -13.65
C SER A 102 6.50 8.92 -13.42
N PHE A 103 6.02 8.44 -12.28
CA PHE A 103 4.63 8.55 -11.86
C PHE A 103 4.49 9.59 -10.74
N ILE A 104 3.61 10.58 -10.96
CA ILE A 104 3.44 11.72 -10.08
C ILE A 104 1.99 11.84 -9.65
N ILE A 105 1.77 11.86 -8.34
CA ILE A 105 0.48 12.18 -7.71
C ILE A 105 0.64 13.56 -7.09
N PRO A 106 0.07 14.63 -7.67
CA PRO A 106 0.13 15.98 -7.10
C PRO A 106 -0.79 16.08 -5.88
N LEU A 107 -0.52 17.07 -5.01
CA LEU A 107 -1.29 17.30 -3.78
C LEU A 107 -2.77 17.62 -4.05
N GLN A 108 -3.06 18.22 -5.19
CA GLN A 108 -4.41 18.55 -5.64
C GLN A 108 -4.63 18.09 -7.08
N PRO A 109 -5.84 17.68 -7.43
CA PRO A 109 -6.19 17.44 -8.84
C PRO A 109 -5.94 18.67 -9.69
N PHE A 110 -5.49 18.46 -10.90
CA PHE A 110 -5.15 19.55 -11.83
C PHE A 110 -5.77 19.32 -13.21
N ARG A 111 -5.86 20.40 -13.97
CA ARG A 111 -6.26 20.38 -15.38
C ARG A 111 -5.17 21.00 -16.26
N TYR A 112 -4.59 22.11 -15.80
CA TYR A 112 -3.57 22.83 -16.52
C TYR A 112 -2.19 22.49 -15.98
N PHE A 113 -1.24 22.24 -16.90
CA PHE A 113 0.13 21.91 -16.54
C PHE A 113 1.08 22.36 -17.64
N LYS A 114 2.37 22.39 -17.31
CA LYS A 114 3.42 22.75 -18.26
C LYS A 114 4.43 21.64 -18.35
N LEU A 115 4.88 21.34 -19.56
CA LEU A 115 6.02 20.46 -19.82
C LEU A 115 7.12 21.23 -20.52
N ALA A 116 8.35 20.99 -20.10
CA ALA A 116 9.54 21.52 -20.76
C ALA A 116 10.62 20.45 -20.79
N ALA A 117 11.47 20.47 -21.83
CA ALA A 117 12.62 19.60 -21.93
C ALA A 117 13.87 20.39 -22.34
N LYS A 118 15.03 20.02 -21.81
CA LYS A 118 16.33 20.58 -22.21
C LYS A 118 16.88 20.00 -23.51
N LYS A 119 16.31 18.89 -23.97
CA LYS A 119 16.69 18.21 -25.22
C LYS A 119 15.43 17.79 -25.96
N LEU A 120 15.55 17.66 -27.29
CA LEU A 120 14.48 17.07 -28.09
C LEU A 120 14.16 15.67 -27.57
N THR A 121 12.91 15.44 -27.21
CA THR A 121 12.49 14.19 -26.55
C THR A 121 11.04 13.88 -26.90
N THR A 122 10.74 12.62 -27.22
CA THR A 122 9.37 12.15 -27.37
C THR A 122 8.93 11.49 -26.05
N VAL A 123 7.79 11.95 -25.55
CA VAL A 123 7.19 11.44 -24.29
C VAL A 123 5.83 10.84 -24.57
N LYS A 124 5.54 9.75 -23.86
CA LYS A 124 4.18 9.24 -23.67
C LYS A 124 3.68 9.79 -22.33
N ILE A 125 2.49 10.34 -22.34
CA ILE A 125 1.84 10.91 -21.15
C ILE A 125 0.57 10.10 -20.87
N GLU A 126 0.43 9.63 -19.67
CA GLU A 126 -0.72 8.86 -19.20
C GLU A 126 -1.36 9.62 -18.04
N PHE A 127 -2.66 9.88 -18.16
CA PHE A 127 -3.46 10.62 -17.21
C PHE A 127 -4.38 9.67 -16.46
N PHE A 128 -4.53 9.87 -15.17
CA PHE A 128 -5.39 9.06 -14.32
C PHE A 128 -6.41 9.96 -13.61
N TYR A 129 -7.65 9.47 -13.54
CA TYR A 129 -8.80 10.17 -13.01
C TYR A 129 -9.45 9.31 -11.93
N ALA A 130 -9.14 9.57 -10.67
CA ALA A 130 -9.77 8.92 -9.53
C ALA A 130 -10.87 9.85 -8.97
N PRO A 131 -12.16 9.51 -9.11
CA PRO A 131 -13.23 10.35 -8.56
C PRO A 131 -13.08 10.46 -7.04
N SER A 132 -13.38 11.63 -6.47
CA SER A 132 -13.31 11.85 -5.03
C SER A 132 -14.33 10.99 -4.31
N ILE A 133 -13.91 10.33 -3.26
CA ILE A 133 -14.79 9.62 -2.31
C ILE A 133 -14.63 10.23 -0.92
N GLY A 134 -15.69 10.15 -0.09
CA GLY A 134 -15.59 10.50 1.33
C GLY A 134 -14.48 9.71 2.02
N LYS A 135 -13.91 10.29 3.08
CA LYS A 135 -12.91 9.56 3.89
C LYS A 135 -13.50 8.24 4.37
N PRO A 136 -12.80 7.11 4.20
CA PRO A 136 -13.20 5.85 4.81
C PRO A 136 -13.37 6.05 6.31
N SER A 137 -14.32 5.34 6.91
CA SER A 137 -14.51 5.38 8.36
C SER A 137 -13.22 4.97 9.04
N SER A 138 -12.71 5.83 9.94
CA SER A 138 -11.53 5.49 10.73
C SER A 138 -11.82 4.25 11.56
N VAL A 139 -11.01 3.23 11.38
CA VAL A 139 -11.10 2.03 12.23
C VAL A 139 -10.66 2.42 13.63
N SER A 140 -11.52 2.15 14.62
CA SER A 140 -11.22 2.42 16.03
C SER A 140 -9.97 1.65 16.44
N LYS A 141 -8.99 2.33 17.05
CA LYS A 141 -7.80 1.70 17.65
C LYS A 141 -8.22 1.05 18.98
N THR A 142 -8.92 -0.07 18.92
CA THR A 142 -9.03 -0.94 20.09
C THR A 142 -7.65 -1.56 20.36
N LYS A 143 -7.27 -1.66 21.64
CA LYS A 143 -6.10 -2.45 22.05
C LYS A 143 -6.39 -3.90 21.64
N LYS A 144 -5.90 -4.31 20.49
CA LYS A 144 -6.06 -5.65 19.97
C LYS A 144 -4.99 -6.55 20.55
N ALA A 145 -5.29 -7.83 20.74
CA ALA A 145 -4.28 -8.80 21.12
C ALA A 145 -3.12 -8.80 20.08
N LEU A 146 -1.90 -8.90 20.55
CA LEU A 146 -0.67 -8.74 19.76
C LEU A 146 -0.62 -9.62 18.50
N CYS A 147 -1.31 -10.76 18.51
CA CYS A 147 -1.25 -11.80 17.48
C CYS A 147 -2.48 -11.84 16.57
N GLU A 148 -3.39 -10.88 16.69
CA GLU A 148 -4.59 -10.81 15.85
C GLU A 148 -4.38 -9.90 14.62
N LYS A 149 -5.14 -10.20 13.54
CA LYS A 149 -5.13 -9.36 12.33
C LYS A 149 -5.41 -7.90 12.70
N PRO A 150 -4.52 -6.96 12.40
CA PRO A 150 -4.78 -5.54 12.64
C PRO A 150 -5.97 -5.08 11.79
N SER A 151 -6.64 -4.04 12.27
CA SER A 151 -7.78 -3.46 11.53
C SER A 151 -7.31 -2.81 10.24
N THR A 152 -8.00 -3.12 9.14
CA THR A 152 -7.68 -2.61 7.79
C THR A 152 -8.88 -1.88 7.19
N ILE A 153 -8.60 -0.90 6.32
CA ILE A 153 -9.60 -0.37 5.39
C ILE A 153 -9.68 -1.34 4.21
N SER A 154 -10.87 -1.86 3.95
CA SER A 154 -11.04 -2.87 2.88
C SER A 154 -10.91 -2.28 1.49
N PRO A 155 -10.56 -3.10 0.48
CA PRO A 155 -10.57 -2.69 -0.93
C PRO A 155 -11.92 -2.12 -1.37
N GLU A 156 -13.04 -2.71 -0.98
CA GLU A 156 -14.39 -2.21 -1.27
C GLU A 156 -14.59 -0.75 -0.83
N GLN A 157 -14.01 -0.36 0.33
CA GLN A 157 -14.15 0.99 0.85
C GLN A 157 -13.35 2.02 0.04
N TRP A 158 -12.08 1.73 -0.28
CA TRP A 158 -11.22 2.70 -0.94
C TRP A 158 -11.34 2.66 -2.48
N ARG A 159 -11.74 1.51 -3.08
CA ARG A 159 -11.87 1.33 -4.54
C ARG A 159 -13.18 1.88 -5.11
N ARG A 160 -14.16 2.19 -4.28
CA ARG A 160 -15.49 2.64 -4.71
C ARG A 160 -15.44 3.73 -5.78
N GLY A 161 -16.16 3.51 -6.92
CA GLY A 161 -16.18 4.42 -8.05
C GLY A 161 -14.95 4.34 -8.97
N LEU A 162 -14.07 3.36 -8.78
CA LEU A 162 -13.06 2.97 -9.75
C LEU A 162 -13.51 1.71 -10.51
N PRO A 163 -12.92 1.41 -11.67
CA PRO A 163 -13.16 0.14 -12.36
C PRO A 163 -12.89 -1.04 -11.43
N ASP A 164 -13.67 -2.08 -11.57
CA ASP A 164 -13.45 -3.32 -10.82
C ASP A 164 -12.15 -4.02 -11.26
N PRO A 165 -11.49 -4.76 -10.38
CA PRO A 165 -10.38 -5.62 -10.75
C PRO A 165 -10.86 -6.73 -11.67
N LYS A 166 -9.94 -7.32 -12.45
CA LYS A 166 -10.28 -8.49 -13.25
C LYS A 166 -10.62 -9.66 -12.33
N PRO A 167 -11.62 -10.48 -12.70
CA PRO A 167 -11.99 -11.64 -11.91
C PRO A 167 -10.88 -12.69 -11.92
N GLY A 168 -10.86 -13.49 -10.88
CA GLY A 168 -9.88 -14.54 -10.69
C GLY A 168 -8.82 -14.17 -9.66
N ARG A 169 -8.38 -15.16 -8.93
CA ARG A 169 -7.35 -15.02 -7.90
C ARG A 169 -6.51 -16.29 -7.81
N ASN A 170 -5.22 -16.10 -7.66
CA ASN A 170 -4.32 -17.17 -7.27
C ASN A 170 -4.02 -17.02 -5.80
N THR A 171 -4.22 -18.07 -5.03
CA THR A 171 -3.81 -18.11 -3.62
C THR A 171 -2.38 -18.67 -3.53
N SER A 172 -1.66 -18.24 -2.51
CA SER A 172 -0.31 -18.69 -2.23
C SER A 172 -0.10 -18.84 -0.74
N GLN A 173 0.51 -19.96 -0.32
CA GLN A 173 1.01 -20.07 1.04
C GLN A 173 2.21 -19.14 1.19
N ILE A 174 2.15 -18.24 2.16
CA ILE A 174 3.15 -17.22 2.35
C ILE A 174 4.31 -17.74 3.17
N ASN A 175 5.53 -17.60 2.63
CA ASN A 175 6.79 -17.90 3.30
C ASN A 175 7.64 -16.66 3.51
N HIS A 176 7.36 -15.59 2.78
CA HIS A 176 8.10 -14.32 2.84
C HIS A 176 7.15 -13.14 2.81
N CYS A 177 7.44 -12.12 3.61
CA CYS A 177 6.80 -10.81 3.55
C CYS A 177 7.79 -9.81 2.93
N ILE A 178 7.44 -9.22 1.79
CA ILE A 178 8.32 -8.32 1.04
C ILE A 178 7.90 -6.87 1.27
N ILE A 179 8.83 -6.08 1.78
CA ILE A 179 8.60 -4.68 2.10
C ILE A 179 8.96 -3.81 0.90
N HIS A 180 8.03 -2.94 0.54
CA HIS A 180 8.13 -1.93 -0.52
C HIS A 180 7.91 -0.53 0.02
N HIS A 181 8.24 0.48 -0.79
CA HIS A 181 7.72 1.82 -0.66
C HIS A 181 7.06 2.26 -1.98
N SER A 182 6.13 3.22 -1.89
CA SER A 182 5.48 3.74 -3.11
C SER A 182 6.33 4.76 -3.87
N ALA A 183 7.47 5.17 -3.32
CA ALA A 183 8.36 6.22 -3.82
C ALA A 183 7.68 7.57 -4.12
N GLY A 184 6.42 7.74 -3.72
CA GLY A 184 5.60 8.95 -3.95
C GLY A 184 5.89 10.09 -2.96
N ASN A 185 5.13 11.18 -3.10
CA ASN A 185 5.26 12.35 -2.23
C ASN A 185 4.85 12.04 -0.79
N THR A 186 5.76 12.22 0.15
CA THR A 186 5.53 11.97 1.59
C THR A 186 4.76 13.09 2.29
N GLN A 187 4.54 14.23 1.65
CA GLN A 187 3.77 15.34 2.22
C GLN A 187 2.26 15.18 1.98
N ASP A 188 1.86 14.35 1.02
CA ASP A 188 0.45 14.06 0.80
C ASP A 188 -0.12 13.20 1.95
N THR A 189 -1.19 13.69 2.55
CA THR A 189 -1.93 13.01 3.62
C THR A 189 -3.27 12.44 3.16
N ASN A 190 -3.61 12.59 1.88
CA ASN A 190 -4.77 11.94 1.29
C ASN A 190 -4.43 10.51 0.85
N TYR A 191 -4.14 9.66 1.82
CA TYR A 191 -3.66 8.29 1.58
C TYR A 191 -4.62 7.47 0.72
N THR A 192 -5.92 7.66 0.88
CA THR A 192 -6.92 7.01 0.04
C THR A 192 -6.75 7.39 -1.43
N ASN A 193 -6.52 8.68 -1.72
CA ASN A 193 -6.27 9.13 -3.09
C ASN A 193 -4.97 8.54 -3.66
N ILE A 194 -3.92 8.46 -2.85
CA ILE A 194 -2.65 7.83 -3.26
C ILE A 194 -2.90 6.38 -3.69
N ILE A 195 -3.59 5.60 -2.86
CA ILE A 195 -3.86 4.17 -3.15
C ILE A 195 -4.71 4.01 -4.42
N ARG A 196 -5.72 4.85 -4.60
CA ARG A 196 -6.59 4.86 -5.78
C ARG A 196 -5.80 5.13 -7.06
N ASN A 197 -4.86 6.06 -7.02
CA ASN A 197 -4.00 6.36 -8.17
C ASN A 197 -2.97 5.24 -8.43
N ILE A 198 -2.43 4.59 -7.38
CA ILE A 198 -1.59 3.39 -7.52
C ILE A 198 -2.41 2.26 -8.17
N TYR A 199 -3.65 2.05 -7.75
CA TYR A 199 -4.55 1.06 -8.35
C TYR A 199 -4.75 1.32 -9.85
N LEU A 200 -5.06 2.56 -10.24
CA LEU A 200 -5.21 2.93 -11.65
C LEU A 200 -3.91 2.75 -12.45
N LEU A 201 -2.76 3.10 -11.87
CA LEU A 201 -1.45 2.83 -12.47
C LEU A 201 -1.29 1.34 -12.76
N HIS A 202 -1.56 0.49 -11.77
CA HIS A 202 -1.39 -0.96 -11.89
C HIS A 202 -2.38 -1.58 -12.88
N THR A 203 -3.66 -1.20 -12.80
CA THR A 203 -4.70 -1.84 -13.61
C THR A 203 -4.81 -1.26 -15.02
N GLN A 204 -4.67 0.05 -15.19
CA GLN A 204 -4.91 0.73 -16.46
C GLN A 204 -3.62 0.89 -17.27
N SER A 205 -2.50 1.28 -16.65
CA SER A 205 -1.23 1.48 -17.34
C SER A 205 -0.43 0.19 -17.47
N ASN A 206 -0.27 -0.56 -16.35
CA ASN A 206 0.49 -1.81 -16.37
C ASN A 206 -0.35 -3.00 -16.87
N GLY A 207 -1.69 -2.85 -16.91
CA GLY A 207 -2.60 -3.90 -17.39
C GLY A 207 -2.77 -5.08 -16.42
N TRP A 208 -2.33 -4.91 -15.15
CA TRP A 208 -2.48 -5.95 -14.14
C TRP A 208 -3.94 -6.17 -13.75
N ASP A 209 -4.22 -7.31 -13.14
CA ASP A 209 -5.59 -7.69 -12.80
C ASP A 209 -6.14 -6.89 -11.62
N ASP A 210 -5.27 -6.44 -10.71
CA ASP A 210 -5.60 -5.66 -9.52
C ASP A 210 -4.36 -4.89 -9.06
N ILE A 211 -4.46 -4.14 -7.95
CA ILE A 211 -3.31 -3.55 -7.27
C ILE A 211 -2.27 -4.63 -6.95
N GLY A 212 -0.99 -4.32 -7.10
CA GLY A 212 0.09 -5.32 -6.98
C GLY A 212 0.33 -5.80 -5.56
N TYR A 213 0.08 -4.97 -4.56
CA TYR A 213 0.39 -5.22 -3.15
C TYR A 213 -0.76 -5.90 -2.41
N ASN A 214 -0.42 -6.70 -1.40
CA ASN A 214 -1.39 -7.31 -0.50
C ASN A 214 -1.87 -6.32 0.58
N TYR A 215 -0.97 -5.46 1.06
CA TYR A 215 -1.30 -4.39 2.01
C TYR A 215 -0.55 -3.11 1.68
N LEU A 216 -1.14 -1.97 2.07
CA LEU A 216 -0.49 -0.67 2.00
C LEU A 216 -0.60 0.00 3.37
N ILE A 217 0.49 0.65 3.83
CA ILE A 217 0.53 1.29 5.14
C ILE A 217 0.85 2.77 4.98
N ALA A 218 -0.04 3.60 5.50
CA ALA A 218 0.11 5.05 5.47
C ALA A 218 1.03 5.57 6.59
N LYS A 219 1.57 6.77 6.42
CA LYS A 219 2.47 7.43 7.38
C LYS A 219 1.83 7.60 8.78
N ASN A 220 0.50 7.73 8.86
CA ASN A 220 -0.24 7.80 10.12
C ASN A 220 -0.50 6.44 10.78
N GLY A 221 -0.01 5.36 10.19
CA GLY A 221 -0.19 3.98 10.65
C GLY A 221 -1.48 3.31 10.21
N GLN A 222 -2.28 3.93 9.35
CA GLN A 222 -3.48 3.29 8.80
C GLN A 222 -3.09 2.20 7.81
N ILE A 223 -3.65 1.01 7.98
CA ILE A 223 -3.43 -0.14 7.09
C ILE A 223 -4.60 -0.24 6.13
N TYR A 224 -4.31 -0.47 4.87
CA TYR A 224 -5.28 -0.71 3.81
C TYR A 224 -5.06 -2.13 3.25
N GLY A 225 -6.15 -2.89 3.11
CA GLY A 225 -6.15 -4.09 2.29
C GLY A 225 -5.89 -3.73 0.83
N GLY A 226 -5.09 -4.52 0.16
CA GLY A 226 -4.68 -4.30 -1.22
C GLY A 226 -5.39 -5.24 -2.19
N ARG A 227 -4.64 -6.16 -2.81
CA ARG A 227 -5.17 -7.11 -3.79
C ARG A 227 -6.17 -8.07 -3.15
N ASP A 228 -7.43 -7.86 -3.45
CA ASP A 228 -8.54 -8.75 -3.11
C ASP A 228 -9.67 -8.58 -4.13
N PRO A 229 -9.60 -9.26 -5.30
CA PRO A 229 -10.53 -9.02 -6.40
C PRO A 229 -11.97 -9.44 -6.10
N LEU A 230 -12.19 -10.22 -5.05
CA LEU A 230 -13.52 -10.67 -4.63
C LEU A 230 -14.02 -9.98 -3.34
N ASP A 231 -13.22 -9.08 -2.77
CA ASP A 231 -13.52 -8.36 -1.52
C ASP A 231 -13.89 -9.30 -0.33
N GLU A 232 -13.21 -10.47 -0.26
CA GLU A 232 -13.47 -11.51 0.75
C GLU A 232 -12.63 -11.37 2.02
N GLY A 233 -11.73 -10.38 2.08
CA GLY A 233 -10.83 -10.14 3.22
C GLY A 233 -9.64 -11.10 3.30
N ASP A 234 -9.25 -11.67 2.17
CA ASP A 234 -8.21 -12.69 2.00
C ASP A 234 -6.88 -12.14 1.46
N GLU A 235 -6.69 -10.82 1.55
CA GLU A 235 -5.55 -10.12 0.94
C GLU A 235 -4.21 -10.77 1.24
N ASP A 236 -4.08 -11.36 2.41
CA ASP A 236 -2.83 -11.96 2.89
C ASP A 236 -2.47 -13.29 2.21
N ASN A 237 -3.42 -13.94 1.53
CA ASN A 237 -3.21 -15.22 0.84
C ASN A 237 -3.24 -15.11 -0.68
N ILE A 238 -3.61 -13.96 -1.22
CA ILE A 238 -3.70 -13.77 -2.68
C ILE A 238 -2.30 -13.46 -3.21
N GLN A 239 -1.89 -14.16 -4.26
CA GLN A 239 -0.63 -13.88 -4.94
C GLN A 239 -0.64 -12.47 -5.52
N GLY A 240 0.28 -11.64 -5.07
CA GLY A 240 0.46 -10.26 -5.54
C GLY A 240 1.09 -10.16 -6.93
N ALA A 241 1.41 -8.90 -7.31
CA ALA A 241 2.22 -8.56 -8.50
C ALA A 241 3.19 -7.45 -8.08
N HIS A 242 4.23 -7.78 -7.32
CA HIS A 242 5.10 -6.80 -6.66
C HIS A 242 6.58 -7.20 -6.60
N PHE A 243 6.97 -8.42 -7.02
CA PHE A 243 8.31 -8.95 -6.78
C PHE A 243 8.93 -9.56 -8.05
N CYS A 244 8.96 -8.81 -9.14
CA CYS A 244 9.65 -9.14 -10.40
C CYS A 244 9.39 -10.58 -10.89
N GLY A 245 8.12 -10.98 -10.97
CA GLY A 245 7.73 -12.34 -11.34
C GLY A 245 7.93 -13.40 -10.27
N LYS A 246 8.50 -13.06 -9.08
CA LYS A 246 8.74 -13.96 -7.94
C LYS A 246 7.63 -13.86 -6.88
N ASN A 247 6.39 -13.66 -7.30
CA ASN A 247 5.28 -13.33 -6.40
C ASN A 247 4.71 -14.51 -5.60
N SER A 248 4.90 -15.74 -6.10
CA SER A 248 4.40 -16.94 -5.40
C SER A 248 5.13 -17.12 -4.07
N GLY A 249 4.40 -17.42 -3.01
CA GLY A 249 4.98 -17.56 -1.66
C GLY A 249 5.31 -16.23 -0.97
N THR A 250 4.93 -15.08 -1.55
CA THR A 250 5.25 -13.78 -0.98
C THR A 250 4.02 -12.92 -0.73
N MET A 251 4.04 -12.16 0.37
CA MET A 251 3.07 -11.12 0.70
C MET A 251 3.73 -9.74 0.57
N GLY A 252 3.26 -8.93 -0.36
CA GLY A 252 3.80 -7.59 -0.59
C GLY A 252 3.16 -6.53 0.30
N ILE A 253 3.98 -5.75 1.01
CA ILE A 253 3.54 -4.66 1.87
C ILE A 253 4.17 -3.35 1.40
N CYS A 254 3.35 -2.40 0.95
CA CYS A 254 3.81 -1.12 0.44
C CYS A 254 3.67 -0.02 1.50
N LEU A 255 4.77 0.62 1.85
CA LEU A 255 4.81 1.79 2.72
C LEU A 255 4.57 3.05 1.86
N LEU A 256 3.50 3.80 2.12
CA LEU A 256 3.17 5.00 1.34
C LEU A 256 4.15 6.14 1.64
N GLY A 257 4.93 6.52 0.66
CA GLY A 257 5.94 7.58 0.73
C GLY A 257 7.25 7.21 0.04
N ASN A 258 8.21 8.14 0.03
CA ASN A 258 9.55 7.94 -0.53
C ASN A 258 10.60 7.83 0.58
N TYR A 259 10.88 6.61 1.00
CA TYR A 259 11.83 6.33 2.08
C TYR A 259 13.28 6.19 1.61
N GLU A 260 13.57 6.52 0.37
CA GLU A 260 14.94 6.84 -0.07
C GLU A 260 15.38 8.19 0.49
N VAL A 261 14.45 9.15 0.64
CA VAL A 261 14.72 10.51 1.16
C VAL A 261 14.21 10.72 2.58
N ASP A 262 12.97 10.31 2.87
CA ASP A 262 12.33 10.52 4.17
C ASP A 262 12.49 9.33 5.12
N THR A 263 12.29 9.57 6.40
CA THR A 263 12.30 8.53 7.43
C THR A 263 10.88 8.01 7.67
N PRO A 264 10.66 6.69 7.71
CA PRO A 264 9.38 6.13 8.11
C PRO A 264 8.95 6.63 9.49
N SER A 265 7.68 7.01 9.63
CA SER A 265 7.15 7.46 10.91
C SER A 265 7.04 6.30 11.91
N ARG A 266 7.08 6.62 13.21
CA ARG A 266 6.88 5.61 14.26
C ARG A 266 5.54 4.86 14.11
N SER A 267 4.46 5.58 13.79
CA SER A 267 3.14 4.98 13.62
C SER A 267 3.10 3.98 12.45
N LEU A 268 3.79 4.31 11.34
CA LEU A 268 3.90 3.42 10.19
C LEU A 268 4.67 2.16 10.55
N ILE A 269 5.84 2.30 11.22
CA ILE A 269 6.65 1.14 11.64
C ILE A 269 5.89 0.26 12.62
N GLN A 270 5.22 0.82 13.61
CA GLN A 270 4.40 0.05 14.55
C GLN A 270 3.28 -0.74 13.83
N SER A 271 2.61 -0.13 12.85
CA SER A 271 1.59 -0.84 12.07
C SER A 271 2.17 -1.93 11.18
N LEU A 272 3.37 -1.70 10.62
CA LEU A 272 4.10 -2.73 9.87
C LEU A 272 4.46 -3.91 10.77
N GLU A 273 5.03 -3.64 11.95
CA GLU A 273 5.40 -4.67 12.92
C GLU A 273 4.18 -5.48 13.37
N GLN A 274 3.03 -4.84 13.66
CA GLN A 274 1.80 -5.53 14.01
C GLN A 274 1.27 -6.42 12.87
N LEU A 275 1.28 -5.92 11.63
CA LEU A 275 0.83 -6.69 10.47
C LEU A 275 1.74 -7.91 10.23
N LEU A 276 3.05 -7.73 10.36
CA LEU A 276 4.04 -8.80 10.23
C LEU A 276 3.89 -9.83 11.34
N THR A 277 3.79 -9.40 12.61
CA THR A 277 3.61 -10.30 13.76
C THR A 277 2.38 -11.18 13.57
N TRP A 278 1.22 -10.58 13.24
CA TRP A 278 0.02 -11.38 12.96
C TRP A 278 0.24 -12.38 11.83
N LYS A 279 0.83 -11.95 10.69
CA LYS A 279 0.98 -12.82 9.52
C LYS A 279 1.96 -13.97 9.80
N LEU A 280 3.11 -13.66 10.40
CA LEU A 280 4.11 -14.68 10.71
C LEU A 280 3.61 -15.65 11.78
N TYR A 281 2.86 -15.17 12.77
CA TYR A 281 2.21 -16.03 13.77
C TYR A 281 1.20 -16.98 13.12
N LYS A 282 0.34 -16.48 12.19
CA LYS A 282 -0.62 -17.26 11.42
C LYS A 282 0.06 -18.38 10.62
N GLU A 283 1.20 -18.08 9.99
CA GLU A 283 1.93 -19.02 9.14
C GLU A 283 2.99 -19.85 9.91
N ASN A 284 3.13 -19.65 11.22
CA ASN A 284 4.13 -20.30 12.07
C ASN A 284 5.57 -20.07 11.56
N LEU A 285 5.90 -18.83 11.23
CA LEU A 285 7.20 -18.41 10.70
C LEU A 285 7.97 -17.58 11.72
N SER A 286 9.31 -17.72 11.72
CA SER A 286 10.21 -16.83 12.47
C SER A 286 10.54 -15.58 11.68
N ALA A 287 10.59 -14.42 12.35
CA ALA A 287 10.97 -13.15 11.72
C ALA A 287 12.47 -13.05 11.38
N LEU A 288 13.29 -13.90 12.00
CA LEU A 288 14.75 -13.90 11.86
C LEU A 288 15.27 -14.93 10.85
N ASP A 289 14.39 -15.82 10.38
CA ASP A 289 14.76 -16.89 9.45
C ASP A 289 14.90 -16.38 8.01
N SER A 290 15.49 -17.24 7.20
CA SER A 290 15.60 -17.08 5.75
C SER A 290 15.52 -18.45 5.07
N THR A 291 14.89 -18.49 3.90
CA THR A 291 14.78 -19.72 3.09
C THR A 291 15.09 -19.41 1.64
N ILE A 292 15.35 -20.43 0.83
CA ILE A 292 15.54 -20.26 -0.60
C ILE A 292 14.15 -20.10 -1.25
N HIS A 293 13.93 -18.94 -1.87
CA HIS A 293 12.74 -18.75 -2.70
C HIS A 293 12.93 -19.43 -4.05
N PRO A 294 12.00 -20.29 -4.51
CA PRO A 294 12.20 -21.13 -5.71
C PRO A 294 12.57 -20.36 -6.98
N LEU A 295 12.11 -19.10 -7.09
CA LEU A 295 12.37 -18.23 -8.23
C LEU A 295 13.51 -17.22 -7.99
N ASN A 296 14.20 -17.28 -6.86
CA ASN A 296 15.32 -16.40 -6.53
C ASN A 296 16.69 -17.09 -6.69
N GLY A 297 16.76 -18.16 -7.47
CA GLY A 297 17.97 -18.95 -7.65
C GLY A 297 18.38 -19.71 -6.39
N SER A 298 19.65 -19.67 -6.04
CA SER A 298 20.20 -20.31 -4.85
C SER A 298 20.38 -19.35 -3.66
N GLU A 299 19.94 -18.09 -3.81
CA GLU A 299 20.12 -17.09 -2.75
C GLU A 299 19.01 -17.20 -1.70
N TYR A 300 19.42 -17.06 -0.44
CA TYR A 300 18.49 -17.02 0.68
C TYR A 300 17.74 -15.68 0.69
N LEU A 301 16.42 -15.78 0.82
CA LEU A 301 15.53 -14.65 1.03
C LEU A 301 15.06 -14.66 2.49
N ALA A 302 15.18 -13.53 3.20
CA ALA A 302 14.69 -13.41 4.57
C ALA A 302 13.17 -13.57 4.61
N THR A 303 12.63 -14.15 5.70
CA THR A 303 11.17 -14.22 5.94
C THR A 303 10.54 -12.83 5.87
N ILE A 304 11.20 -11.82 6.44
CA ILE A 304 10.85 -10.40 6.21
C ILE A 304 11.91 -9.82 5.27
N GLY A 305 11.66 -9.88 3.97
CA GLY A 305 12.55 -9.42 2.91
C GLY A 305 12.23 -8.01 2.43
N GLN A 306 13.03 -7.53 1.52
CA GLN A 306 12.89 -6.23 0.86
C GLN A 306 12.75 -6.44 -0.64
N HIS A 307 12.11 -5.51 -1.34
CA HIS A 307 12.00 -5.58 -2.80
C HIS A 307 13.36 -5.76 -3.50
N LYS A 308 14.38 -5.02 -3.06
CA LYS A 308 15.73 -5.11 -3.61
C LYS A 308 16.44 -6.44 -3.36
N ASP A 309 15.95 -7.28 -2.44
CA ASP A 309 16.57 -8.58 -2.15
C ASP A 309 16.31 -9.61 -3.28
N GLY A 310 15.34 -9.34 -4.16
CA GLY A 310 15.04 -10.19 -5.31
C GLY A 310 14.94 -9.46 -6.65
N CYS A 311 14.99 -8.11 -6.63
CA CYS A 311 14.82 -7.26 -7.80
C CYS A 311 15.91 -6.19 -7.87
N SER A 312 16.21 -5.71 -9.07
CA SER A 312 17.18 -4.62 -9.29
C SER A 312 16.51 -3.26 -9.04
N THR A 313 16.35 -2.86 -7.78
CA THR A 313 15.65 -1.63 -7.37
C THR A 313 16.28 -1.02 -6.11
N LEU A 314 15.99 0.26 -5.81
CA LEU A 314 16.30 0.90 -4.53
C LEU A 314 15.22 0.68 -3.48
N CYS A 315 14.05 0.17 -3.88
CA CYS A 315 12.90 -0.10 -3.01
C CYS A 315 13.28 -1.13 -1.92
N PRO A 316 12.91 -0.92 -0.66
CA PRO A 316 11.98 0.05 -0.08
C PRO A 316 12.61 1.40 0.34
N GLY A 317 13.76 1.77 -0.20
CA GLY A 317 14.51 2.95 0.14
C GLY A 317 15.49 2.74 1.31
N LYS A 318 16.58 3.52 1.32
CA LYS A 318 17.69 3.36 2.29
C LYS A 318 17.23 3.48 3.74
N ASN A 319 16.30 4.39 4.05
CA ASN A 319 15.85 4.63 5.41
C ASN A 319 14.99 3.49 5.97
N THR A 320 14.13 2.87 5.14
CA THR A 320 13.45 1.63 5.49
C THR A 320 14.46 0.49 5.64
N SER A 321 15.40 0.37 4.72
CA SER A 321 16.44 -0.67 4.75
C SER A 321 17.28 -0.61 6.04
N ASN A 322 17.61 0.58 6.51
CA ASN A 322 18.33 0.78 7.77
C ASN A 322 17.51 0.33 9.00
N ALA A 323 16.18 0.40 8.93
CA ALA A 323 15.28 -0.02 10.01
C ALA A 323 15.00 -1.54 10.02
N MET A 324 15.31 -2.28 8.95
CA MET A 324 14.90 -3.68 8.80
C MET A 324 15.42 -4.59 9.92
N LYS A 325 16.63 -4.34 10.43
CA LYS A 325 17.18 -5.14 11.53
C LYS A 325 16.33 -5.01 12.79
N SER A 326 15.98 -3.79 13.18
CA SER A 326 15.11 -3.55 14.34
C SER A 326 13.70 -4.03 14.12
N ILE A 327 13.13 -3.85 12.93
CA ILE A 327 11.81 -4.37 12.59
C ILE A 327 11.76 -5.91 12.78
N ARG A 328 12.71 -6.64 12.23
CA ARG A 328 12.78 -8.11 12.39
C ARG A 328 12.90 -8.53 13.85
N SER A 329 13.76 -7.86 14.62
CA SER A 329 13.96 -8.14 16.06
C SER A 329 12.67 -7.87 16.84
N ASN A 330 12.05 -6.70 16.65
CA ASN A 330 10.81 -6.35 17.34
C ASN A 330 9.66 -7.32 17.01
N VAL A 331 9.53 -7.71 15.73
CA VAL A 331 8.53 -8.70 15.31
C VAL A 331 8.79 -10.06 15.96
N GLN A 332 10.06 -10.49 16.08
CA GLN A 332 10.39 -11.75 16.76
C GLN A 332 10.04 -11.69 18.25
N ASP A 333 10.39 -10.59 18.91
CA ASP A 333 10.06 -10.39 20.33
C ASP A 333 8.54 -10.46 20.56
N GLU A 334 7.74 -9.89 19.65
CA GLU A 334 6.27 -9.97 19.71
C GLU A 334 5.77 -11.39 19.41
N LEU A 335 6.36 -12.12 18.46
CA LEU A 335 6.04 -13.54 18.20
C LEU A 335 6.30 -14.42 19.41
N ASP A 336 7.43 -14.19 20.10
CA ASP A 336 7.78 -14.92 21.33
C ASP A 336 6.78 -14.63 22.44
N ASN A 337 6.32 -13.38 22.56
CA ASN A 337 5.25 -13.02 23.47
C ASN A 337 3.91 -13.71 23.11
N CYS A 338 3.56 -13.77 21.81
CA CYS A 338 2.38 -14.51 21.34
C CYS A 338 2.41 -15.97 21.77
N ASN A 339 3.53 -16.63 21.57
CA ASN A 339 3.72 -18.04 21.91
C ASN A 339 3.69 -18.27 23.44
N ASN A 340 4.21 -17.32 24.23
CA ASN A 340 4.20 -17.40 25.68
C ASN A 340 2.80 -17.20 26.31
N ILE A 341 1.92 -16.41 25.65
CA ILE A 341 0.53 -16.25 26.11
C ILE A 341 -0.26 -17.56 25.93
N VAL A 342 0.06 -18.37 24.92
CA VAL A 342 -0.59 -19.68 24.69
C VAL A 342 -0.05 -20.74 25.64
N SER A 343 1.11 -20.52 26.23
CA SER A 343 1.69 -21.42 27.25
C SER A 343 1.31 -21.02 28.69
N VAL A 344 0.06 -20.64 28.93
CA VAL A 344 -0.48 -20.80 30.30
C VAL A 344 -0.45 -22.30 30.54
N PRO A 345 0.38 -22.80 31.50
CA PRO A 345 0.39 -24.23 31.77
C PRO A 345 -1.04 -24.61 32.06
N GLU A 346 -1.57 -25.57 31.31
CA GLU A 346 -2.83 -26.22 31.65
C GLU A 346 -2.66 -26.68 33.10
N ARG A 347 -3.20 -25.90 34.04
CA ARG A 347 -3.32 -26.39 35.41
C ARG A 347 -4.13 -27.67 35.26
N SER A 348 -3.54 -28.79 35.68
CA SER A 348 -4.24 -30.03 35.73
C SER A 348 -5.54 -29.83 36.47
N HIS A 349 -6.67 -29.83 35.75
CA HIS A 349 -8.00 -29.55 36.27
C HIS A 349 -8.49 -30.56 37.34
N ASP A 350 -7.66 -31.53 37.67
CA ASP A 350 -8.01 -32.58 38.67
C ASP A 350 -8.09 -32.04 40.10
N HIS A 351 -7.62 -30.82 40.37
CA HIS A 351 -7.63 -30.22 41.72
C HIS A 351 -8.35 -28.89 41.83
N ASP A 352 -8.88 -28.34 40.70
CA ASP A 352 -9.59 -27.06 40.70
C ASP A 352 -10.97 -27.20 41.37
N PRO A 353 -11.37 -26.21 42.18
CA PRO A 353 -12.73 -26.18 42.75
C PRO A 353 -13.77 -26.18 41.62
N LYS A 354 -14.74 -27.06 41.69
CA LYS A 354 -15.86 -27.09 40.75
C LYS A 354 -17.07 -26.41 41.35
N ILE A 355 -17.75 -25.60 40.58
CA ILE A 355 -18.98 -24.89 40.93
C ILE A 355 -20.12 -25.51 40.13
N TYR A 356 -21.16 -26.01 40.79
CA TYR A 356 -22.34 -26.57 40.13
C TYR A 356 -23.61 -26.35 40.95
N PRO A 357 -24.79 -26.27 40.27
CA PRO A 357 -24.96 -26.22 38.83
C PRO A 357 -24.45 -24.89 38.26
N ASN A 358 -24.02 -24.91 36.98
CA ASN A 358 -23.67 -23.70 36.28
C ASN A 358 -24.28 -23.77 34.85
N PRO A 359 -25.29 -22.92 34.55
CA PRO A 359 -25.84 -21.84 35.36
C PRO A 359 -26.62 -22.36 36.60
N SER A 360 -26.73 -21.50 37.65
CA SER A 360 -27.43 -21.82 38.88
C SER A 360 -28.76 -21.01 38.97
N ASP A 361 -29.70 -21.56 39.72
CA ASP A 361 -31.00 -20.92 40.07
C ASP A 361 -30.95 -20.11 41.36
N GLY A 362 -29.74 -19.74 41.79
CA GLY A 362 -29.50 -18.97 43.02
C GLY A 362 -28.76 -19.75 44.11
N TYR A 363 -28.60 -21.07 43.95
CA TYR A 363 -27.79 -21.92 44.81
C TYR A 363 -26.71 -22.62 43.99
N PHE A 364 -25.50 -22.68 44.54
CA PHE A 364 -24.42 -23.40 43.95
C PHE A 364 -23.57 -24.14 45.01
N PHE A 365 -22.92 -25.18 44.63
CA PHE A 365 -21.99 -25.94 45.46
C PHE A 365 -20.57 -25.71 44.94
N ILE A 366 -19.63 -25.55 45.85
CA ILE A 366 -18.21 -25.49 45.55
C ILE A 366 -17.58 -26.78 46.07
N THR A 367 -17.02 -27.62 45.20
CA THR A 367 -16.22 -28.77 45.59
C THR A 367 -14.75 -28.54 45.33
N SER A 368 -13.91 -28.91 46.27
CA SER A 368 -12.45 -28.85 46.13
C SER A 368 -11.85 -30.24 46.01
N GLY A 369 -10.71 -30.35 45.35
CA GLY A 369 -9.92 -31.56 45.34
C GLY A 369 -9.32 -31.89 46.73
N PRO A 370 -8.84 -33.12 46.95
CA PRO A 370 -8.46 -33.65 48.25
C PRO A 370 -7.37 -32.90 49.01
N ASN A 371 -6.65 -31.97 48.35
CA ASN A 371 -5.56 -31.19 48.97
C ASN A 371 -5.79 -29.65 48.91
N THR A 372 -7.02 -29.23 48.66
CA THR A 372 -7.35 -27.77 48.50
C THR A 372 -8.12 -27.31 49.75
N ASN A 373 -7.52 -26.43 50.55
CA ASN A 373 -8.20 -25.84 51.69
C ASN A 373 -8.81 -24.52 51.27
N LEU A 374 -10.11 -24.53 50.90
CA LEU A 374 -10.83 -23.33 50.53
C LEU A 374 -11.31 -22.62 51.82
N THR A 375 -10.91 -21.39 52.02
CA THR A 375 -11.23 -20.62 53.24
C THR A 375 -12.35 -19.60 53.04
N HIS A 376 -12.53 -19.11 51.83
CA HIS A 376 -13.58 -18.13 51.50
C HIS A 376 -13.84 -18.13 49.98
N TYR A 377 -14.96 -17.50 49.59
CA TYR A 377 -15.25 -17.16 48.21
C TYR A 377 -15.51 -15.68 48.04
N GLU A 378 -15.29 -15.16 46.85
CA GLU A 378 -15.66 -13.82 46.42
C GLU A 378 -16.46 -13.94 45.09
N VAL A 379 -17.59 -13.23 45.03
CA VAL A 379 -18.36 -13.09 43.78
C VAL A 379 -18.04 -11.72 43.20
N ILE A 380 -17.57 -11.71 41.98
CA ILE A 380 -17.12 -10.52 41.26
C ILE A 380 -18.00 -10.31 40.03
N ASN A 381 -18.51 -9.09 39.82
CA ASN A 381 -19.29 -8.77 38.63
C ASN A 381 -18.39 -8.57 37.40
N SER A 382 -19.00 -8.41 36.24
CA SER A 382 -18.28 -8.18 34.97
C SER A 382 -17.44 -6.90 34.92
N ALA A 383 -17.62 -5.98 35.86
CA ALA A 383 -16.82 -4.76 36.04
C ALA A 383 -15.66 -4.94 37.04
N GLY A 384 -15.44 -6.16 37.57
CA GLY A 384 -14.37 -6.45 38.51
C GLY A 384 -14.66 -6.05 39.95
N MET A 385 -15.91 -5.68 40.30
CA MET A 385 -16.29 -5.32 41.68
C MET A 385 -16.74 -6.55 42.45
N VAL A 386 -16.24 -6.72 43.67
CA VAL A 386 -16.69 -7.77 44.59
C VAL A 386 -18.11 -7.41 45.07
N ILE A 387 -19.08 -8.28 44.77
CA ILE A 387 -20.50 -8.12 45.13
C ILE A 387 -20.90 -8.98 46.31
N ASP A 388 -20.17 -10.06 46.61
CA ASP A 388 -20.34 -10.89 47.81
C ASP A 388 -19.00 -11.54 48.20
N LYS A 389 -18.78 -11.71 49.47
CA LYS A 389 -17.60 -12.39 50.04
C LYS A 389 -17.99 -13.05 51.34
N LYS A 390 -17.78 -14.35 51.44
CA LYS A 390 -18.06 -15.12 52.67
C LYS A 390 -17.01 -16.15 52.98
N PRO A 391 -16.75 -16.43 54.25
CA PRO A 391 -15.96 -17.59 54.63
C PRO A 391 -16.74 -18.88 54.31
N LEU A 392 -16.01 -19.89 53.85
CA LEU A 392 -16.56 -21.25 53.70
C LEU A 392 -16.49 -21.92 55.07
N THR A 393 -17.65 -22.22 55.67
CA THR A 393 -17.73 -23.09 56.85
C THR A 393 -17.72 -24.52 56.45
N SER A 394 -16.79 -25.29 56.99
CA SER A 394 -16.65 -26.74 56.81
C SER A 394 -17.92 -27.48 57.19
#